data_a6c69fdedcdbb9a77b6a4fddea12d476
#
_entry.id   a6c69fdedcdbb9a77b6a4fddea12d476
#
_cell.length_a   1.000
_cell.length_b   1.000
_cell.length_c   1.000
_cell.angle_alpha   90.00
_cell.angle_beta   90.00
_cell.angle_gamma   90.00
#
_symmetry.space_group_name_H-M   'P 1'
#
loop_
_entity.id
_entity.type
_entity.pdbx_description
1 polymer ?
#
loop_
_entity_poly.entity_id
_entity_poly.type
_entity_poly.pdbx_seq_one_letter_code
_entity_poly.pdbx_strand_id
1 'polypeptide(L)'
;DNIPITMEELTNGNPDAVVTRAHFARLLIKYGVVKNTAEAFDGYLDPSAPYYVPREYISREEGIKTILAAGGVPILAHPLLYHLSEKELCSLLTELKEYGLLGVEVKYSTYSKQDEYFIRNIAKKFDLLPSGGSDFHGTNKPHISLGSGMGHLAVPYEYLQQMKEYAARS
;
A
#
# COMPACT_ATOMS: atom_id res chain seq x y z
N ASP A 1 20.32 -20.08 -13.98
CA ASP A 1 19.48 -20.31 -15.18
C ASP A 1 19.46 -19.03 -16.01
N ASN A 2 19.94 -19.09 -17.26
CA ASN A 2 19.90 -17.95 -18.16
C ASN A 2 18.47 -17.80 -18.72
N ILE A 3 17.59 -17.17 -17.96
CA ILE A 3 16.23 -16.83 -18.43
C ILE A 3 16.35 -15.51 -19.20
N PRO A 4 15.99 -15.45 -20.50
CA PRO A 4 16.24 -14.28 -21.35
C PRO A 4 15.17 -13.18 -21.14
N ILE A 5 14.96 -12.78 -19.90
CA ILE A 5 14.00 -11.70 -19.55
C ILE A 5 14.67 -10.35 -19.85
N THR A 6 14.00 -9.51 -20.62
CA THR A 6 14.43 -8.14 -20.91
C THR A 6 13.62 -7.11 -20.14
N MET A 7 14.16 -5.90 -19.97
CA MET A 7 13.43 -4.79 -19.37
C MET A 7 12.21 -4.40 -20.20
N GLU A 8 12.29 -4.48 -21.53
CA GLU A 8 11.17 -4.22 -22.42
C GLU A 8 9.99 -5.17 -22.16
N GLU A 9 10.28 -6.46 -21.95
CA GLU A 9 9.24 -7.45 -21.60
C GLU A 9 8.69 -7.23 -20.19
N LEU A 10 9.52 -6.85 -19.20
CA LEU A 10 9.08 -6.53 -17.85
C LEU A 10 8.11 -5.35 -17.83
N THR A 11 8.39 -4.32 -18.60
CA THR A 11 7.61 -3.08 -18.67
C THR A 11 6.49 -3.11 -19.71
N ASN A 12 6.34 -4.19 -20.50
CA ASN A 12 5.45 -4.24 -21.68
C ASN A 12 5.71 -3.08 -22.67
N GLY A 13 6.96 -2.69 -22.84
CA GLY A 13 7.35 -1.57 -23.70
C GLY A 13 7.02 -0.18 -23.13
N ASN A 14 6.52 -0.07 -21.91
CA ASN A 14 6.30 1.22 -21.25
C ASN A 14 7.52 1.59 -20.37
N PRO A 15 8.34 2.58 -20.75
CA PRO A 15 9.54 2.95 -20.01
C PRO A 15 9.25 3.54 -18.62
N ASP A 16 8.03 4.06 -18.40
CA ASP A 16 7.60 4.64 -17.14
C ASP A 16 6.95 3.61 -16.19
N ALA A 17 6.86 2.34 -16.61
CA ALA A 17 6.26 1.31 -15.78
C ALA A 17 7.12 0.96 -14.57
N VAL A 18 6.52 1.00 -13.39
CA VAL A 18 7.16 0.50 -12.17
C VAL A 18 7.18 -1.03 -12.20
N VAL A 19 8.38 -1.61 -12.30
CA VAL A 19 8.56 -3.07 -12.30
C VAL A 19 8.31 -3.63 -10.90
N THR A 20 7.41 -4.61 -10.82
CA THR A 20 7.02 -5.29 -9.58
C THR A 20 7.30 -6.79 -9.68
N ARG A 21 7.24 -7.50 -8.54
CA ARG A 21 7.35 -8.97 -8.52
C ARG A 21 6.32 -9.67 -9.41
N ALA A 22 5.13 -9.09 -9.57
CA ALA A 22 4.09 -9.63 -10.45
C ALA A 22 4.52 -9.65 -11.92
N HIS A 23 5.30 -8.67 -12.37
CA HIS A 23 5.85 -8.67 -13.74
C HIS A 23 6.84 -9.81 -13.94
N PHE A 24 7.71 -10.07 -12.95
CA PHE A 24 8.62 -11.22 -12.98
C PHE A 24 7.85 -12.54 -12.96
N ALA A 25 6.85 -12.71 -12.07
CA ALA A 25 6.03 -13.93 -12.01
C ALA A 25 5.38 -14.24 -13.36
N ARG A 26 4.82 -13.23 -14.03
CA ARG A 26 4.24 -13.36 -15.36
C ARG A 26 5.26 -13.88 -16.40
N LEU A 27 6.48 -13.35 -16.38
CA LEU A 27 7.51 -13.79 -17.33
C LEU A 27 8.08 -15.16 -16.98
N LEU A 28 8.24 -15.52 -15.70
CA LEU A 28 8.63 -16.84 -15.29
C LEU A 28 7.63 -17.92 -15.78
N ILE A 29 6.32 -17.60 -15.73
CA ILE A 29 5.28 -18.46 -16.30
C ILE A 29 5.39 -18.51 -17.84
N LYS A 30 5.55 -17.35 -18.51
CA LYS A 30 5.69 -17.27 -19.97
C LYS A 30 6.85 -18.11 -20.49
N TYR A 31 7.97 -18.11 -19.78
CA TYR A 31 9.17 -18.89 -20.15
C TYR A 31 9.14 -20.33 -19.64
N GLY A 32 8.04 -20.78 -19.02
CA GLY A 32 7.88 -22.15 -18.56
C GLY A 32 8.77 -22.54 -17.37
N VAL A 33 9.34 -21.55 -16.67
CA VAL A 33 10.17 -21.78 -15.47
C VAL A 33 9.32 -22.23 -14.29
N VAL A 34 8.10 -21.71 -14.19
CA VAL A 34 7.08 -22.07 -13.20
C VAL A 34 5.73 -22.24 -13.88
N LYS A 35 4.83 -22.99 -13.23
CA LYS A 35 3.51 -23.33 -13.78
C LYS A 35 2.43 -22.29 -13.49
N ASN A 36 2.58 -21.55 -12.39
CA ASN A 36 1.59 -20.59 -11.90
C ASN A 36 2.23 -19.52 -11.01
N THR A 37 1.42 -18.52 -10.66
CA THR A 37 1.86 -17.38 -9.85
C THR A 37 2.31 -17.81 -8.44
N ALA A 38 1.62 -18.75 -7.80
CA ALA A 38 1.99 -19.25 -6.47
C ALA A 38 3.41 -19.82 -6.48
N GLU A 39 3.70 -20.72 -7.43
CA GLU A 39 5.02 -21.31 -7.59
C GLU A 39 6.12 -20.26 -7.85
N ALA A 40 5.80 -19.20 -8.62
CA ALA A 40 6.73 -18.09 -8.82
C ALA A 40 7.03 -17.34 -7.52
N PHE A 41 6.00 -17.04 -6.73
CA PHE A 41 6.18 -16.31 -5.48
C PHE A 41 6.86 -17.14 -4.40
N ASP A 42 6.50 -18.43 -4.26
CA ASP A 42 7.03 -19.32 -3.22
C ASP A 42 8.46 -19.79 -3.53
N GLY A 43 8.82 -19.94 -4.81
CA GLY A 43 10.10 -20.53 -5.20
C GLY A 43 11.17 -19.53 -5.65
N TYR A 44 10.78 -18.49 -6.40
CA TYR A 44 11.73 -17.55 -7.03
C TYR A 44 11.71 -16.16 -6.42
N LEU A 45 10.56 -15.69 -5.99
CA LEU A 45 10.34 -14.30 -5.55
C LEU A 45 10.16 -14.20 -4.03
N ASP A 46 10.27 -15.31 -3.31
CA ASP A 46 10.28 -15.33 -1.85
C ASP A 46 11.59 -14.72 -1.32
N PRO A 47 11.56 -13.94 -0.23
CA PRO A 47 12.76 -13.39 0.39
C PRO A 47 13.81 -14.43 0.82
N SER A 48 13.43 -15.67 1.06
CA SER A 48 14.33 -16.78 1.39
C SER A 48 14.91 -17.48 0.15
N ALA A 49 14.41 -17.18 -1.06
CA ALA A 49 14.91 -17.79 -2.28
C ALA A 49 16.35 -17.38 -2.60
N PRO A 50 17.19 -18.28 -3.11
CA PRO A 50 18.60 -18.00 -3.39
C PRO A 50 18.81 -16.95 -4.49
N TYR A 51 17.77 -16.63 -5.23
CA TYR A 51 17.77 -15.62 -6.31
C TYR A 51 17.26 -14.26 -5.85
N TYR A 52 16.79 -14.15 -4.61
CA TYR A 52 16.22 -12.91 -4.09
C TYR A 52 17.32 -11.90 -3.79
N VAL A 53 17.23 -10.76 -4.44
CA VAL A 53 18.06 -9.60 -4.12
C VAL A 53 17.26 -8.69 -3.20
N PRO A 54 17.66 -8.49 -1.94
CA PRO A 54 16.97 -7.61 -1.02
C PRO A 54 16.85 -6.20 -1.59
N ARG A 55 15.66 -5.61 -1.48
CA ARG A 55 15.51 -4.17 -1.75
C ARG A 55 16.05 -3.40 -0.55
N GLU A 56 16.80 -2.35 -0.82
CA GLU A 56 17.00 -1.30 0.18
C GLU A 56 15.66 -0.58 0.34
N TYR A 57 15.06 -0.72 1.50
CA TYR A 57 13.86 0.02 1.86
C TYR A 57 14.26 1.28 2.60
N ILE A 58 13.68 2.40 2.22
CA ILE A 58 13.74 3.62 3.03
C ILE A 58 13.08 3.33 4.38
N SER A 59 13.61 3.92 5.43
CA SER A 59 13.01 3.82 6.76
C SER A 59 11.63 4.49 6.80
N ARG A 60 10.80 4.15 7.77
CA ARG A 60 9.50 4.80 8.00
C ARG A 60 9.65 6.30 8.19
N GLU A 61 10.65 6.70 8.96
CA GLU A 61 10.99 8.09 9.22
C GLU A 61 11.34 8.83 7.91
N GLU A 62 12.23 8.27 7.12
CA GLU A 62 12.68 8.84 5.86
C GLU A 62 11.53 8.94 4.84
N GLY A 63 10.68 7.91 4.76
CA GLY A 63 9.49 7.92 3.91
C GLY A 63 8.51 9.03 4.28
N ILE A 64 8.20 9.18 5.57
CA ILE A 64 7.31 10.25 6.07
C ILE A 64 7.92 11.62 5.80
N LYS A 65 9.20 11.83 6.14
CA LYS A 65 9.90 13.09 5.91
C LYS A 65 9.98 13.47 4.43
N THR A 66 10.16 12.49 3.55
CA THR A 66 10.16 12.72 2.09
C THR A 66 8.81 13.21 1.60
N ILE A 67 7.71 12.60 2.07
CA ILE A 67 6.34 13.05 1.72
C ILE A 67 6.11 14.49 2.20
N LEU A 68 6.49 14.79 3.45
CA LEU A 68 6.34 16.14 4.02
C LEU A 68 7.18 17.17 3.25
N ALA A 69 8.43 16.84 2.93
CA ALA A 69 9.32 17.72 2.17
C ALA A 69 8.80 18.05 0.76
N ALA A 70 8.02 17.12 0.18
CA ALA A 70 7.32 17.32 -1.09
C ALA A 70 5.99 18.10 -0.95
N GLY A 71 5.63 18.59 0.25
CA GLY A 71 4.34 19.25 0.52
C GLY A 71 3.16 18.29 0.59
N GLY A 72 3.41 16.99 0.74
CA GLY A 72 2.38 15.95 0.82
C GLY A 72 1.88 15.72 2.25
N VAL A 73 0.78 14.98 2.36
CA VAL A 73 0.17 14.56 3.64
C VAL A 73 0.43 13.07 3.84
N PRO A 74 1.34 12.64 4.72
CA PRO A 74 1.62 11.23 4.95
C PRO A 74 0.46 10.56 5.68
N ILE A 75 -0.07 9.50 5.06
CA ILE A 75 -1.23 8.72 5.54
C ILE A 75 -0.81 7.26 5.71
N LEU A 76 -1.11 6.66 6.86
CA LEU A 76 -0.95 5.22 7.05
C LEU A 76 -2.10 4.48 6.36
N ALA A 77 -1.79 3.74 5.29
CA ALA A 77 -2.75 2.99 4.50
C ALA A 77 -3.18 1.70 5.20
N HIS A 78 -4.44 1.31 5.05
CA HIS A 78 -5.08 0.04 5.45
C HIS A 78 -4.47 -0.65 6.70
N PRO A 79 -4.36 0.04 7.86
CA PRO A 79 -3.59 -0.44 9.02
C PRO A 79 -4.11 -1.75 9.63
N LEU A 80 -5.39 -2.09 9.45
CA LEU A 80 -5.93 -3.35 9.98
C LEU A 80 -5.45 -4.57 9.20
N LEU A 81 -4.94 -4.41 7.98
CA LEU A 81 -4.33 -5.50 7.22
C LEU A 81 -2.94 -5.91 7.73
N TYR A 82 -2.39 -5.19 8.68
CA TYR A 82 -1.13 -5.57 9.34
C TYR A 82 -1.35 -6.62 10.43
N HIS A 83 -2.60 -6.93 10.76
CA HIS A 83 -2.98 -7.91 11.79
C HIS A 83 -2.34 -7.65 13.16
N LEU A 84 -2.10 -6.39 13.48
CA LEU A 84 -1.58 -5.95 14.78
C LEU A 84 -2.69 -5.93 15.82
N SER A 85 -2.35 -6.24 17.06
CA SER A 85 -3.21 -5.94 18.21
C SER A 85 -3.40 -4.42 18.36
N GLU A 86 -4.44 -3.99 19.06
CA GLU A 86 -4.65 -2.56 19.34
C GLU A 86 -3.43 -1.90 19.99
N LYS A 87 -2.78 -2.59 20.91
CA LYS A 87 -1.58 -2.11 21.61
C LYS A 87 -0.43 -1.88 20.64
N GLU A 88 -0.18 -2.83 19.75
CA GLU A 88 0.89 -2.74 18.74
C GLU A 88 0.59 -1.65 17.72
N LEU A 89 -0.68 -1.54 17.28
CA LEU A 89 -1.10 -0.47 16.38
C LEU A 89 -0.92 0.91 17.04
N CYS A 90 -1.31 1.07 18.31
CA CYS A 90 -1.09 2.31 19.04
C CYS A 90 0.40 2.63 19.17
N SER A 91 1.26 1.63 19.44
CA SER A 91 2.70 1.83 19.52
C SER A 91 3.28 2.29 18.18
N LEU A 92 2.86 1.64 17.08
CA LEU A 92 3.25 2.02 15.72
C LEU A 92 2.81 3.47 15.41
N LEU A 93 1.57 3.83 15.71
CA LEU A 93 1.07 5.19 15.45
C LEU A 93 1.80 6.24 16.29
N THR A 94 2.18 5.90 17.52
CA THR A 94 3.00 6.81 18.35
C THR A 94 4.34 7.09 17.67
N GLU A 95 5.05 6.05 17.26
CA GLU A 95 6.32 6.16 16.51
C GLU A 95 6.16 6.98 15.24
N LEU A 96 5.16 6.65 14.40
CA LEU A 96 4.96 7.33 13.12
C LEU A 96 4.57 8.80 13.28
N LYS A 97 3.84 9.15 14.35
CA LYS A 97 3.55 10.56 14.67
C LYS A 97 4.80 11.35 15.04
N GLU A 98 5.75 10.75 15.73
CA GLU A 98 7.05 11.41 16.03
C GLU A 98 7.81 11.74 14.74
N TYR A 99 7.62 10.94 13.68
CA TYR A 99 8.19 11.22 12.35
C TYR A 99 7.37 12.22 11.52
N GLY A 100 6.14 12.53 11.93
CA GLY A 100 5.27 13.49 11.28
C GLY A 100 4.11 12.88 10.49
N LEU A 101 3.66 11.66 10.84
CA LEU A 101 2.44 11.07 10.26
C LEU A 101 1.23 11.97 10.55
N LEU A 102 0.44 12.26 9.53
CA LEU A 102 -0.69 13.19 9.61
C LEU A 102 -2.05 12.53 9.53
N GLY A 103 -2.16 11.35 8.95
CA GLY A 103 -3.45 10.70 8.80
C GLY A 103 -3.39 9.18 8.76
N VAL A 104 -4.59 8.58 8.77
CA VAL A 104 -4.76 7.13 8.72
C VAL A 104 -5.99 6.78 7.88
N GLU A 105 -5.91 5.71 7.12
CA GLU A 105 -7.03 5.22 6.34
C GLU A 105 -8.08 4.54 7.24
N VAL A 106 -9.27 5.17 7.33
CA VAL A 106 -10.38 4.73 8.17
C VAL A 106 -11.51 4.07 7.38
N LYS A 107 -11.47 4.20 6.04
CA LYS A 107 -12.40 3.55 5.12
C LYS A 107 -11.64 2.80 4.06
N TYR A 108 -11.89 1.51 3.97
CA TYR A 108 -11.18 0.61 3.06
C TYR A 108 -12.12 -0.47 2.52
N SER A 109 -11.85 -1.00 1.33
CA SER A 109 -12.74 -1.92 0.60
C SER A 109 -13.22 -3.14 1.38
N THR A 110 -12.42 -3.67 2.28
CA THR A 110 -12.75 -4.86 3.06
C THR A 110 -13.11 -4.58 4.52
N TYR A 111 -13.11 -3.31 4.94
CA TYR A 111 -13.46 -2.97 6.31
C TYR A 111 -14.97 -3.13 6.56
N SER A 112 -15.30 -3.84 7.63
CA SER A 112 -16.64 -3.85 8.19
C SER A 112 -16.98 -2.50 8.85
N LYS A 113 -18.25 -2.28 9.18
CA LYS A 113 -18.65 -1.10 9.97
C LYS A 113 -17.98 -1.05 11.34
N GLN A 114 -17.69 -2.21 11.93
CA GLN A 114 -16.98 -2.29 13.20
C GLN A 114 -15.51 -1.89 13.04
N ASP A 115 -14.86 -2.34 11.97
CA ASP A 115 -13.49 -1.94 11.63
C ASP A 115 -13.39 -0.43 11.40
N GLU A 116 -14.31 0.13 10.60
CA GLU A 116 -14.38 1.58 10.38
C GLU A 116 -14.60 2.37 11.67
N TYR A 117 -15.45 1.87 12.57
CA TYR A 117 -15.68 2.50 13.86
C TYR A 117 -14.43 2.44 14.75
N PHE A 118 -13.81 1.28 14.83
CA PHE A 118 -12.59 1.06 15.61
C PHE A 118 -11.45 1.98 15.14
N ILE A 119 -11.11 1.94 13.86
CA ILE A 119 -9.97 2.73 13.35
C ILE A 119 -10.25 4.24 13.36
N ARG A 120 -11.53 4.66 13.25
CA ARG A 120 -11.92 6.05 13.41
C ARG A 120 -11.72 6.55 14.85
N ASN A 121 -11.98 5.72 15.85
CA ASN A 121 -11.69 6.05 17.24
C ASN A 121 -10.19 6.15 17.50
N ILE A 122 -9.39 5.25 16.89
CA ILE A 122 -7.94 5.33 16.91
C ILE A 122 -7.46 6.65 16.25
N ALA A 123 -7.99 6.99 15.07
CA ALA A 123 -7.65 8.25 14.39
C ALA A 123 -7.91 9.47 15.29
N LYS A 124 -9.06 9.52 15.96
CA LYS A 124 -9.40 10.58 16.92
C LYS A 124 -8.45 10.61 18.12
N LYS A 125 -8.14 9.44 18.69
CA LYS A 125 -7.24 9.32 19.85
C LYS A 125 -5.84 9.87 19.55
N PHE A 126 -5.37 9.70 18.32
CA PHE A 126 -4.06 10.14 17.87
C PHE A 126 -4.07 11.49 17.13
N ASP A 127 -5.22 12.16 17.07
CA ASP A 127 -5.39 13.40 16.29
C ASP A 127 -4.84 13.26 14.87
N LEU A 128 -5.32 12.22 14.16
CA LEU A 128 -4.97 11.90 12.79
C LEU A 128 -6.12 12.23 11.84
N LEU A 129 -5.79 12.80 10.69
CA LEU A 129 -6.73 13.04 9.61
C LEU A 129 -7.29 11.71 9.08
N PRO A 130 -8.62 11.59 8.91
CA PRO A 130 -9.20 10.40 8.32
C PRO A 130 -8.97 10.39 6.80
N SER A 131 -8.69 9.20 6.27
CA SER A 131 -8.62 8.94 4.84
C SER A 131 -9.45 7.73 4.46
N GLY A 132 -9.56 7.46 3.18
CA GLY A 132 -10.16 6.25 2.67
C GLY A 132 -9.90 6.05 1.19
N GLY A 133 -9.95 4.79 0.76
CA GLY A 133 -9.70 4.41 -0.62
C GLY A 133 -10.13 2.99 -0.93
N SER A 134 -10.32 2.71 -2.23
CA SER A 134 -10.68 1.37 -2.69
C SER A 134 -9.52 0.40 -2.81
N ASP A 135 -8.30 0.92 -2.83
CA ASP A 135 -7.10 0.14 -3.13
C ASP A 135 -7.20 -0.60 -4.47
N PHE A 136 -7.76 0.10 -5.46
CA PHE A 136 -7.96 -0.41 -6.81
C PHE A 136 -6.62 -0.62 -7.51
N HIS A 137 -6.42 -1.82 -8.08
CA HIS A 137 -5.20 -2.23 -8.77
C HIS A 137 -5.48 -2.83 -10.16
N GLY A 138 -6.54 -2.38 -10.82
CA GLY A 138 -6.91 -2.86 -12.15
C GLY A 138 -7.11 -4.37 -12.17
N THR A 139 -6.56 -5.01 -13.19
CA THR A 139 -6.64 -6.46 -13.38
C THR A 139 -5.96 -7.29 -12.29
N ASN A 140 -5.08 -6.70 -11.47
CA ASN A 140 -4.43 -7.39 -10.35
C ASN A 140 -5.37 -7.61 -9.15
N LYS A 141 -6.45 -6.79 -9.05
CA LYS A 141 -7.53 -6.95 -8.07
C LYS A 141 -8.89 -6.80 -8.76
N PRO A 142 -9.29 -7.76 -9.61
CA PRO A 142 -10.46 -7.61 -10.49
C PRO A 142 -11.79 -7.48 -9.75
N HIS A 143 -11.84 -7.86 -8.48
CA HIS A 143 -13.01 -7.76 -7.61
C HIS A 143 -13.15 -6.40 -6.90
N ILE A 144 -12.16 -5.51 -7.05
CA ILE A 144 -12.17 -4.17 -6.47
C ILE A 144 -12.44 -3.15 -7.57
N SER A 145 -13.50 -2.36 -7.40
CA SER A 145 -13.83 -1.27 -8.33
C SER A 145 -13.24 0.06 -7.86
N LEU A 146 -12.83 0.89 -8.81
CA LEU A 146 -12.34 2.23 -8.50
C LEU A 146 -13.41 3.05 -7.76
N GLY A 147 -13.07 3.59 -6.60
CA GLY A 147 -13.92 4.45 -5.79
C GLY A 147 -14.97 3.73 -4.95
N SER A 148 -15.53 2.61 -5.41
CA SER A 148 -16.59 1.87 -4.70
C SER A 148 -16.13 0.58 -4.02
N GLY A 149 -14.86 0.18 -4.23
CA GLY A 149 -14.29 -1.01 -3.61
C GLY A 149 -15.04 -2.28 -4.02
N MET A 150 -15.58 -2.98 -3.04
CA MET A 150 -16.46 -4.15 -3.25
C MET A 150 -17.95 -3.77 -3.43
N GLY A 151 -18.24 -2.52 -3.82
CA GLY A 151 -19.59 -2.02 -4.09
C GLY A 151 -20.27 -1.25 -2.95
N HIS A 152 -19.66 -1.19 -1.78
CA HIS A 152 -20.24 -0.54 -0.59
C HIS A 152 -19.35 0.55 0.02
N LEU A 153 -18.16 0.79 -0.54
CA LEU A 153 -17.28 1.84 -0.08
C LEU A 153 -17.84 3.22 -0.48
N ALA A 154 -17.94 4.10 0.50
CA ALA A 154 -18.25 5.52 0.29
C ALA A 154 -17.31 6.34 1.18
N VAL A 155 -16.37 7.03 0.58
CA VAL A 155 -15.42 7.92 1.26
C VAL A 155 -15.99 9.33 1.26
N PRO A 156 -16.23 9.96 2.44
CA PRO A 156 -16.73 11.33 2.51
C PRO A 156 -15.74 12.33 1.89
N TYR A 157 -16.24 13.27 1.11
CA TYR A 157 -15.42 14.31 0.49
C TYR A 157 -14.74 15.22 1.53
N GLU A 158 -15.33 15.34 2.71
CA GLU A 158 -14.80 16.08 3.85
C GLU A 158 -13.41 15.61 4.27
N TYR A 159 -13.06 14.34 4.07
CA TYR A 159 -11.73 13.84 4.34
C TYR A 159 -10.68 14.50 3.44
N LEU A 160 -10.97 14.62 2.16
CA LEU A 160 -10.11 15.33 1.22
C LEU A 160 -10.04 16.84 1.53
N GLN A 161 -11.15 17.45 1.95
CA GLN A 161 -11.16 18.87 2.33
C GLN A 161 -10.22 19.13 3.52
N GLN A 162 -10.29 18.33 4.57
CA GLN A 162 -9.41 18.43 5.73
C GLN A 162 -7.93 18.31 5.35
N MET A 163 -7.57 17.38 4.45
CA MET A 163 -6.21 17.23 3.95
C MET A 163 -5.75 18.46 3.16
N LYS A 164 -6.60 19.00 2.28
CA LYS A 164 -6.31 20.23 1.52
C LYS A 164 -6.12 21.43 2.43
N GLU A 165 -6.96 21.58 3.45
CA GLU A 165 -6.83 22.65 4.43
C GLU A 165 -5.54 22.54 5.23
N TYR A 166 -5.12 21.33 5.59
CA TYR A 166 -3.86 21.08 6.25
C TYR A 166 -2.69 21.47 5.34
N ALA A 167 -2.64 20.93 4.12
CA ALA A 167 -1.57 21.23 3.16
C ALA A 167 -1.48 22.70 2.77
N ALA A 168 -2.56 23.46 2.82
CA ALA A 168 -2.55 24.89 2.54
C ALA A 168 -2.00 25.76 3.70
N ARG A 169 -1.86 25.20 4.92
CA ARG A 169 -1.34 25.89 6.11
C ARG A 169 0.14 25.60 6.37
N SER A 170 0.67 24.56 5.73
CA SER A 170 2.07 24.09 5.82
C SER A 170 2.91 24.73 4.75
#